data_71bd24ecacdef0e388f0ad5ddec4610c
#
_entry.id   71bd24ecacdef0e388f0ad5ddec4610c
#
_cell.length_a   1.000
_cell.length_b   1.000
_cell.length_c   1.000
_cell.angle_alpha   90.00
_cell.angle_beta   90.00
_cell.angle_gamma   90.00
#
_symmetry.space_group_name_H-M   'P 1'
#
loop_
_entity.id
_entity.type
_entity.pdbx_description
1 polymer ?
#
loop_
_entity_poly.entity_id
_entity_poly.type
_entity_poly.pdbx_seq_one_letter_code
_entity_poly.pdbx_strand_id
1 'polypeptide(L)'
;MQTEGELLRTDGTKFNGVEDEWDKFDSFYEYDNFCNNWLKECKRILKKDGSICVIGSFQNIFRIGYLMQNLEFWIINDIIWNKSNPVPNFSGTRLCNSHETMIWCSKNKKSKITFNYKTMKHLNDGKQEKSVWNIPVCNGNERLKDTNGNKLHSTQKPEKLLYKIILAS
;
A
#
# COMPACT_ATOMS: atom_id res chain seq x y z
N MET A 1 -1.96 -13.11 -5.36
CA MET A 1 -2.21 -14.52 -5.03
C MET A 1 -3.60 -14.61 -4.42
N GLN A 2 -4.53 -15.14 -5.19
CA GLN A 2 -5.94 -15.24 -4.84
C GLN A 2 -6.15 -16.38 -3.85
N THR A 3 -7.06 -16.20 -2.90
CA THR A 3 -7.61 -17.33 -2.14
C THR A 3 -8.72 -17.95 -2.97
N GLU A 4 -8.47 -19.12 -3.54
CA GLU A 4 -9.52 -19.96 -4.12
C GLU A 4 -10.46 -20.41 -3.02
N GLY A 5 -11.75 -20.23 -3.20
CA GLY A 5 -12.82 -20.73 -2.34
C GLY A 5 -13.81 -19.65 -1.88
N GLU A 6 -15.05 -20.05 -1.74
CA GLU A 6 -16.11 -19.20 -1.20
C GLU A 6 -15.89 -19.03 0.32
N LEU A 7 -15.46 -17.85 0.75
CA LEU A 7 -15.39 -17.48 2.16
C LEU A 7 -16.75 -16.93 2.62
N LEU A 8 -17.35 -17.57 3.61
CA LEU A 8 -18.57 -17.08 4.25
C LEU A 8 -18.22 -16.22 5.46
N ARG A 9 -18.93 -15.11 5.63
CA ARG A 9 -18.90 -14.33 6.88
C ARG A 9 -19.69 -15.06 7.96
N THR A 10 -19.54 -14.63 9.21
CA THR A 10 -20.28 -15.18 10.36
C THR A 10 -21.79 -15.02 10.25
N ASP A 11 -22.27 -14.08 9.44
CA ASP A 11 -23.68 -13.85 9.11
C ASP A 11 -24.18 -14.67 7.90
N GLY A 12 -23.35 -15.58 7.37
CA GLY A 12 -23.67 -16.43 6.23
C GLY A 12 -23.56 -15.75 4.85
N THR A 13 -23.21 -14.46 4.81
CA THR A 13 -23.00 -13.76 3.52
C THR A 13 -21.66 -14.13 2.90
N LYS A 14 -21.61 -14.21 1.55
CA LYS A 14 -20.39 -14.50 0.81
C LYS A 14 -19.43 -13.30 0.87
N PHE A 15 -18.15 -13.59 1.09
CA PHE A 15 -17.07 -12.63 0.90
C PHE A 15 -16.49 -12.83 -0.50
N ASN A 16 -16.72 -11.87 -1.39
CA ASN A 16 -16.06 -11.88 -2.70
C ASN A 16 -14.65 -11.36 -2.55
N GLY A 17 -13.66 -12.21 -2.85
CA GLY A 17 -12.25 -11.81 -2.99
C GLY A 17 -12.07 -10.84 -4.17
N VAL A 18 -10.83 -10.39 -4.35
CA VAL A 18 -10.44 -9.63 -5.54
C VAL A 18 -10.13 -10.64 -6.65
N GLU A 19 -10.90 -10.60 -7.74
CA GLU A 19 -10.73 -11.48 -8.92
C GLU A 19 -10.41 -10.68 -10.18
N ASP A 20 -9.84 -9.49 -10.00
CA ASP A 20 -9.54 -8.59 -11.10
C ASP A 20 -8.39 -9.16 -11.97
N GLU A 21 -8.55 -9.13 -13.29
CA GLU A 21 -7.57 -9.67 -14.26
C GLU A 21 -6.19 -8.99 -14.14
N TRP A 22 -6.16 -7.70 -13.76
CA TRP A 22 -4.91 -6.95 -13.59
C TRP A 22 -4.05 -7.43 -12.40
N ASP A 23 -4.59 -8.26 -11.48
CA ASP A 23 -3.87 -8.80 -10.30
C ASP A 23 -3.54 -10.30 -10.47
N LYS A 24 -3.66 -10.82 -11.69
CA LYS A 24 -3.36 -12.22 -12.03
C LYS A 24 -1.99 -12.33 -12.69
N PHE A 25 -1.14 -13.17 -12.13
CA PHE A 25 0.18 -13.50 -12.65
C PHE A 25 0.39 -15.01 -12.55
N ASP A 26 0.87 -15.64 -13.62
CA ASP A 26 1.09 -17.08 -13.68
C ASP A 26 2.30 -17.52 -12.83
N SER A 27 3.22 -16.61 -12.53
CA SER A 27 4.41 -16.89 -11.73
C SER A 27 4.95 -15.66 -11.02
N PHE A 28 5.74 -15.88 -9.98
CA PHE A 28 6.51 -14.79 -9.36
C PHE A 28 7.53 -14.17 -10.30
N TYR A 29 8.05 -14.90 -11.27
CA TYR A 29 8.95 -14.37 -12.28
C TYR A 29 8.24 -13.35 -13.17
N GLU A 30 7.04 -13.63 -13.61
CA GLU A 30 6.21 -12.71 -14.39
C GLU A 30 5.86 -11.45 -13.58
N TYR A 31 5.43 -11.64 -12.33
CA TYR A 31 5.17 -10.54 -11.41
C TYR A 31 6.41 -9.66 -11.20
N ASP A 32 7.59 -10.25 -10.98
CA ASP A 32 8.83 -9.51 -10.80
C ASP A 32 9.21 -8.72 -12.05
N ASN A 33 9.06 -9.31 -13.24
CA ASN A 33 9.32 -8.62 -14.51
C ASN A 33 8.38 -7.41 -14.70
N PHE A 34 7.10 -7.61 -14.44
CA PHE A 34 6.12 -6.53 -14.46
C PHE A 34 6.51 -5.41 -13.49
N CYS A 35 6.79 -5.75 -12.24
CA CYS A 35 7.18 -4.78 -11.23
C CYS A 35 8.49 -4.06 -11.56
N ASN A 36 9.49 -4.79 -12.04
CA ASN A 36 10.77 -4.21 -12.43
C ASN A 36 10.63 -3.21 -13.58
N ASN A 37 9.73 -3.47 -14.53
CA ASN A 37 9.51 -2.59 -15.68
C ASN A 37 8.90 -1.25 -15.24
N TRP A 38 7.81 -1.26 -14.50
CA TRP A 38 7.20 0.01 -14.06
C TRP A 38 8.07 0.75 -13.03
N LEU A 39 8.81 0.04 -12.17
CA LEU A 39 9.76 0.68 -11.24
C LEU A 39 10.90 1.37 -11.97
N LYS A 40 11.44 0.78 -13.04
CA LYS A 40 12.44 1.43 -13.91
C LYS A 40 11.91 2.73 -14.51
N GLU A 41 10.68 2.71 -15.03
CA GLU A 41 10.07 3.90 -15.60
C GLU A 41 9.79 4.96 -14.52
N CYS A 42 9.31 4.57 -13.35
CA CYS A 42 9.20 5.49 -12.21
C CYS A 42 10.55 6.14 -11.88
N LYS A 43 11.63 5.36 -11.82
CA LYS A 43 12.97 5.89 -11.56
C LYS A 43 13.44 6.85 -12.67
N ARG A 44 13.14 6.53 -13.93
CA ARG A 44 13.49 7.35 -15.08
C ARG A 44 12.86 8.74 -14.99
N ILE A 45 11.55 8.81 -14.73
CA ILE A 45 10.80 10.07 -14.70
C ILE A 45 10.95 10.84 -13.39
N LEU A 46 11.36 10.19 -12.31
CA LEU A 46 11.52 10.82 -11.00
C LEU A 46 12.59 11.92 -11.08
N LYS A 47 12.29 13.11 -10.57
CA LYS A 47 13.25 14.22 -10.45
C LYS A 47 14.47 13.78 -9.62
N LYS A 48 15.59 14.49 -9.75
CA LYS A 48 16.85 14.21 -9.03
C LYS A 48 16.63 14.04 -7.51
N ASP A 49 15.86 14.93 -6.93
CA ASP A 49 15.56 14.98 -5.49
C ASP A 49 14.12 14.49 -5.18
N GLY A 50 13.51 13.78 -6.13
CA GLY A 50 12.19 13.21 -5.96
C GLY A 50 12.20 11.95 -5.10
N SER A 51 11.04 11.65 -4.50
CA SER A 51 10.80 10.42 -3.75
C SER A 51 9.62 9.63 -4.32
N ILE A 52 9.54 8.37 -3.98
CA ILE A 52 8.47 7.44 -4.37
C ILE A 52 8.03 6.65 -3.16
N CYS A 53 6.71 6.47 -3.01
CA CYS A 53 6.11 5.59 -2.02
C CYS A 53 5.40 4.44 -2.74
N VAL A 54 5.74 3.22 -2.41
CA VAL A 54 5.08 2.01 -2.94
C VAL A 54 4.48 1.24 -1.80
N ILE A 55 3.17 1.02 -1.85
CA ILE A 55 2.43 0.26 -0.84
C ILE A 55 2.14 -1.15 -1.34
N GLY A 56 2.24 -2.12 -0.46
CA GLY A 56 1.92 -3.51 -0.77
C GLY A 56 1.53 -4.32 0.46
N SER A 57 0.90 -5.46 0.19
CA SER A 57 0.57 -6.45 1.21
C SER A 57 1.80 -7.26 1.62
N PHE A 58 1.68 -8.04 2.71
CA PHE A 58 2.73 -8.96 3.16
C PHE A 58 3.16 -9.98 2.10
N GLN A 59 2.34 -10.24 1.09
CA GLN A 59 2.64 -11.22 0.03
C GLN A 59 3.62 -10.70 -1.01
N ASN A 60 3.65 -9.39 -1.24
CA ASN A 60 4.41 -8.81 -2.36
C ASN A 60 5.41 -7.71 -1.96
N ILE A 61 5.21 -7.05 -0.82
CA ILE A 61 6.03 -5.88 -0.46
C ILE A 61 7.53 -6.19 -0.33
N PHE A 62 7.88 -7.39 0.12
CA PHE A 62 9.29 -7.80 0.23
C PHE A 62 9.96 -7.97 -1.13
N ARG A 63 9.21 -8.48 -2.13
CA ARG A 63 9.69 -8.57 -3.52
C ARG A 63 9.86 -7.19 -4.13
N ILE A 64 8.90 -6.30 -3.92
CA ILE A 64 8.98 -4.91 -4.35
C ILE A 64 10.21 -4.22 -3.73
N GLY A 65 10.43 -4.37 -2.42
CA GLY A 65 11.59 -3.81 -1.73
C GLY A 65 12.92 -4.31 -2.30
N TYR A 66 13.02 -5.60 -2.58
CA TYR A 66 14.19 -6.19 -3.24
C TYR A 66 14.42 -5.59 -4.64
N LEU A 67 13.39 -5.50 -5.47
CA LEU A 67 13.49 -4.91 -6.81
C LEU A 67 13.86 -3.43 -6.77
N MET A 68 13.29 -2.66 -5.83
CA MET A 68 13.65 -1.25 -5.65
C MET A 68 15.13 -1.08 -5.28
N GLN A 69 15.66 -1.93 -4.40
CA GLN A 69 17.08 -1.90 -4.03
C GLN A 69 17.99 -2.29 -5.20
N ASN A 70 17.63 -3.32 -5.98
CA ASN A 70 18.37 -3.71 -7.19
C ASN A 70 18.37 -2.60 -8.25
N LEU A 71 17.32 -1.80 -8.30
CA LEU A 71 17.24 -0.60 -9.14
C LEU A 71 17.92 0.62 -8.49
N GLU A 72 18.65 0.44 -7.40
CA GLU A 72 19.38 1.50 -6.69
C GLU A 72 18.51 2.66 -6.21
N PHE A 73 17.24 2.41 -5.88
CA PHE A 73 16.49 3.32 -5.03
C PHE A 73 17.08 3.29 -3.61
N TRP A 74 17.08 4.44 -2.95
CA TRP A 74 17.54 4.53 -1.56
C TRP A 74 16.35 4.54 -0.63
N ILE A 75 16.18 3.48 0.16
CA ILE A 75 15.09 3.37 1.15
C ILE A 75 15.33 4.40 2.25
N ILE A 76 14.31 5.22 2.51
CA ILE A 76 14.27 6.24 3.56
C ILE A 76 13.60 5.67 4.80
N ASN A 77 12.38 5.15 4.62
CA ASN A 77 11.61 4.48 5.66
C ASN A 77 10.76 3.35 5.07
N ASP A 78 10.46 2.38 5.90
CA ASP A 78 9.28 1.55 5.83
C ASP A 78 8.19 2.17 6.69
N ILE A 79 7.00 2.34 6.14
CA ILE A 79 5.86 2.91 6.85
C ILE A 79 4.80 1.82 6.96
N ILE A 80 4.36 1.54 8.19
CA ILE A 80 3.32 0.57 8.47
C ILE A 80 1.98 1.28 8.54
N TRP A 81 1.11 1.03 7.58
CA TRP A 81 -0.29 1.38 7.71
C TRP A 81 -1.00 0.30 8.55
N ASN A 82 -1.17 0.58 9.84
CA ASN A 82 -1.95 -0.26 10.76
C ASN A 82 -3.44 0.05 10.59
N LYS A 83 -4.19 -0.95 10.15
CA LYS A 83 -5.63 -0.87 9.91
C LYS A 83 -6.36 -0.96 11.25
N SER A 84 -6.99 0.12 11.71
CA SER A 84 -7.72 0.10 12.98
C SER A 84 -8.97 -0.80 12.97
N ASN A 85 -9.48 -1.13 11.77
CA ASN A 85 -10.64 -2.00 11.54
C ASN A 85 -10.34 -3.02 10.42
N PRO A 86 -9.34 -3.92 10.59
CA PRO A 86 -8.98 -4.89 9.58
C PRO A 86 -10.09 -5.89 9.33
N VAL A 87 -10.16 -6.42 8.10
CA VAL A 87 -11.09 -7.50 7.77
C VAL A 87 -10.62 -8.78 8.47
N PRO A 88 -11.48 -9.44 9.25
CA PRO A 88 -11.14 -10.70 9.94
C PRO A 88 -10.70 -11.80 8.96
N ASN A 89 -9.86 -12.71 9.42
CA ASN A 89 -9.64 -13.97 8.73
C ASN A 89 -10.78 -14.93 9.08
N PHE A 90 -11.79 -14.98 8.22
CA PHE A 90 -13.01 -15.77 8.47
C PHE A 90 -12.77 -17.27 8.55
N SER A 91 -11.73 -17.80 7.92
CA SER A 91 -11.37 -19.23 8.00
C SER A 91 -10.62 -19.59 9.29
N GLY A 92 -10.17 -18.61 10.07
CA GLY A 92 -9.44 -18.87 11.34
C GLY A 92 -8.10 -19.59 11.17
N THR A 93 -7.56 -19.68 9.94
CA THR A 93 -6.35 -20.47 9.62
C THR A 93 -5.04 -19.72 9.81
N ARG A 94 -5.09 -18.41 10.02
CA ARG A 94 -3.92 -17.54 10.20
C ARG A 94 -4.30 -16.26 10.93
N LEU A 95 -3.30 -15.46 11.29
CA LEU A 95 -3.52 -14.16 11.92
C LEU A 95 -4.30 -13.23 10.98
N CYS A 96 -5.11 -12.34 11.57
CA CYS A 96 -5.77 -11.26 10.84
C CYS A 96 -4.72 -10.33 10.20
N ASN A 97 -4.86 -10.06 8.91
CA ASN A 97 -3.96 -9.15 8.19
C ASN A 97 -4.29 -7.68 8.52
N SER A 98 -3.72 -7.20 9.62
CA SER A 98 -4.03 -5.89 10.20
C SER A 98 -3.19 -4.74 9.66
N HIS A 99 -2.23 -4.96 8.76
CA HIS A 99 -1.42 -3.88 8.21
C HIS A 99 -1.04 -4.11 6.75
N GLU A 100 -0.64 -3.01 6.11
CA GLU A 100 0.13 -3.01 4.87
C GLU A 100 1.39 -2.18 5.08
N THR A 101 2.43 -2.51 4.32
CA THR A 101 3.70 -1.79 4.38
C THR A 101 3.84 -0.89 3.16
N MET A 102 4.33 0.32 3.39
CA MET A 102 4.71 1.25 2.34
C MET A 102 6.21 1.50 2.42
N ILE A 103 6.90 1.32 1.30
CA ILE A 103 8.33 1.61 1.19
C ILE A 103 8.46 3.03 0.60
N TRP A 104 9.07 3.94 1.37
CA TRP A 104 9.40 5.27 0.92
C TRP A 104 10.86 5.35 0.51
N CYS A 105 11.13 5.68 -0.74
CA CYS A 105 12.46 5.75 -1.31
C CYS A 105 12.74 7.09 -1.96
N SER A 106 14.00 7.49 -1.95
CA SER A 106 14.51 8.52 -2.86
C SER A 106 15.05 7.88 -4.15
N LYS A 107 15.23 8.70 -5.18
CA LYS A 107 15.80 8.24 -6.47
C LYS A 107 17.15 7.56 -6.32
N ASN A 108 17.99 8.05 -5.41
CA ASN A 108 19.28 7.48 -5.06
C ASN A 108 19.76 8.04 -3.70
N LYS A 109 20.85 7.50 -3.17
CA LYS A 109 21.44 7.91 -1.86
C LYS A 109 21.82 9.40 -1.76
N LYS A 110 22.09 10.07 -2.90
CA LYS A 110 22.52 11.47 -2.92
C LYS A 110 21.35 12.45 -3.08
N SER A 111 20.13 11.97 -3.30
CA SER A 111 18.94 12.79 -3.44
C SER A 111 18.64 13.55 -2.16
N LYS A 112 18.34 14.85 -2.30
CA LYS A 112 17.93 15.73 -1.21
C LYS A 112 16.40 15.84 -1.23
N ILE A 113 15.73 14.84 -0.69
CA ILE A 113 14.26 14.81 -0.68
C ILE A 113 13.67 15.93 0.17
N THR A 114 12.45 16.31 -0.14
CA THR A 114 11.62 17.13 0.74
C THR A 114 11.03 16.25 1.83
N PHE A 115 11.11 16.71 3.08
CA PHE A 115 10.33 16.16 4.19
C PHE A 115 9.78 17.30 5.03
N ASN A 116 8.47 17.44 5.05
CA ASN A 116 7.76 18.52 5.72
C ASN A 116 7.63 18.26 7.23
N TYR A 117 8.78 18.21 7.93
CA TYR A 117 8.87 17.85 9.35
C TYR A 117 7.91 18.64 10.26
N LYS A 118 7.81 19.96 10.06
CA LYS A 118 6.94 20.82 10.89
C LYS A 118 5.46 20.48 10.68
N THR A 119 5.05 20.23 9.43
CA THR A 119 3.68 19.81 9.10
C THR A 119 3.36 18.47 9.74
N MET A 120 4.25 17.49 9.59
CA MET A 120 4.06 16.16 10.18
C MET A 120 4.00 16.21 11.70
N LYS A 121 4.82 17.04 12.33
CA LYS A 121 4.79 17.29 13.77
C LYS A 121 3.47 17.93 14.21
N HIS A 122 2.94 18.89 13.44
CA HIS A 122 1.63 19.50 13.71
C HIS A 122 0.50 18.49 13.64
N LEU A 123 0.50 17.60 12.63
CA LEU A 123 -0.48 16.52 12.48
C LEU A 123 -0.41 15.45 13.59
N ASN A 124 0.64 15.44 14.39
CA ASN A 124 0.85 14.51 15.50
C ASN A 124 0.98 15.24 16.86
N ASP A 125 0.08 16.19 17.12
CA ASP A 125 -0.05 16.90 18.38
C ASP A 125 1.27 17.50 18.88
N GLY A 126 2.06 18.06 17.99
CA GLY A 126 3.34 18.68 18.30
C GLY A 126 4.49 17.68 18.55
N LYS A 127 4.28 16.38 18.39
CA LYS A 127 5.30 15.33 18.54
C LYS A 127 5.82 14.88 17.17
N GLN A 128 7.06 14.39 17.15
CA GLN A 128 7.61 13.79 15.93
C GLN A 128 6.74 12.64 15.45
N GLU A 129 6.41 12.63 14.15
CA GLU A 129 5.63 11.56 13.54
C GLU A 129 6.45 10.26 13.48
N LYS A 130 5.76 9.14 13.67
CA LYS A 130 6.33 7.79 13.65
C LYS A 130 6.03 7.09 12.33
N SER A 131 6.72 5.98 12.08
CA SER A 131 6.52 5.17 10.88
C SER A 131 5.34 4.17 10.97
N VAL A 132 4.59 4.16 12.06
CA VAL A 132 3.38 3.32 12.22
C VAL A 132 2.16 4.23 12.31
N TRP A 133 1.26 4.12 11.32
CA TRP A 133 0.08 4.98 11.18
C TRP A 133 -1.21 4.20 11.38
N ASN A 134 -2.00 4.58 12.38
CA ASN A 134 -3.31 3.98 12.65
C ASN A 134 -4.38 4.69 11.82
N ILE A 135 -4.80 4.06 10.72
CA ILE A 135 -5.79 4.60 9.79
C ILE A 135 -6.78 3.47 9.44
N PRO A 136 -8.09 3.71 9.51
CA PRO A 136 -9.06 2.70 9.13
C PRO A 136 -8.98 2.37 7.63
N VAL A 137 -9.46 1.19 7.25
CA VAL A 137 -9.64 0.85 5.83
C VAL A 137 -10.73 1.73 5.23
N CYS A 138 -10.63 2.00 3.92
CA CYS A 138 -11.67 2.71 3.19
C CYS A 138 -13.01 1.96 3.28
N ASN A 139 -14.02 2.59 3.85
CA ASN A 139 -15.35 2.02 4.02
C ASN A 139 -16.45 3.10 3.97
N GLY A 140 -17.71 2.67 4.09
CA GLY A 140 -18.86 3.57 4.16
C GLY A 140 -18.92 4.55 2.99
N ASN A 141 -19.11 5.83 3.29
CA ASN A 141 -19.29 6.91 2.31
C ASN A 141 -17.99 7.28 1.56
N GLU A 142 -16.82 6.97 2.12
CA GLU A 142 -15.54 7.19 1.46
C GLU A 142 -15.34 6.26 0.26
N ARG A 143 -16.00 5.08 0.30
CA ARG A 143 -15.86 4.11 -0.78
C ARG A 143 -16.62 4.53 -2.02
N LEU A 144 -15.90 4.69 -3.12
CA LEU A 144 -16.49 4.99 -4.43
C LEU A 144 -17.35 3.81 -4.92
N LYS A 145 -18.52 4.12 -5.42
CA LYS A 145 -19.50 3.17 -5.93
C LYS A 145 -19.95 3.57 -7.33
N ASP A 146 -20.29 2.57 -8.14
CA ASP A 146 -20.97 2.76 -9.42
C ASP A 146 -22.44 3.12 -9.20
N THR A 147 -23.16 3.35 -10.28
CA THR A 147 -24.61 3.66 -10.30
C THR A 147 -25.48 2.55 -9.72
N ASN A 148 -24.98 1.31 -9.67
CA ASN A 148 -25.66 0.13 -9.13
C ASN A 148 -25.29 -0.13 -7.67
N GLY A 149 -24.45 0.72 -7.04
CA GLY A 149 -24.01 0.58 -5.67
C GLY A 149 -22.83 -0.38 -5.46
N ASN A 150 -22.25 -0.94 -6.53
CA ASN A 150 -21.07 -1.80 -6.45
C ASN A 150 -19.78 -0.97 -6.23
N LYS A 151 -18.76 -1.60 -5.66
CA LYS A 151 -17.46 -0.96 -5.48
C LYS A 151 -16.85 -0.62 -6.84
N LEU A 152 -16.49 0.64 -7.05
CA LEU A 152 -15.81 1.09 -8.27
C LEU A 152 -14.37 0.56 -8.36
N HIS A 153 -13.71 0.34 -7.23
CA HIS A 153 -12.37 -0.26 -7.15
C HIS A 153 -12.31 -1.22 -5.95
N SER A 154 -11.84 -2.44 -6.17
CA SER A 154 -11.81 -3.51 -5.17
C SER A 154 -10.92 -3.19 -3.97
N THR A 155 -9.77 -2.54 -4.20
CA THR A 155 -8.71 -2.27 -3.21
C THR A 155 -8.47 -0.79 -2.95
N GLN A 156 -9.52 0.06 -3.04
CA GLN A 156 -9.41 1.50 -2.77
C GLN A 156 -8.75 1.75 -1.42
N LYS A 157 -7.72 2.62 -1.42
CA LYS A 157 -7.04 3.06 -0.20
C LYS A 157 -7.76 4.24 0.43
N PRO A 158 -7.69 4.43 1.78
CA PRO A 158 -8.31 5.57 2.45
C PRO A 158 -7.61 6.89 2.06
N GLU A 159 -8.39 7.94 1.85
CA GLU A 159 -7.89 9.28 1.51
C GLU A 159 -6.91 9.82 2.56
N LYS A 160 -7.20 9.56 3.84
CA LYS A 160 -6.34 9.97 4.95
C LYS A 160 -4.91 9.44 4.83
N LEU A 161 -4.73 8.23 4.26
CA LEU A 161 -3.40 7.67 4.01
C LEU A 161 -2.65 8.47 2.95
N LEU A 162 -3.32 8.74 1.81
CA LEU A 162 -2.74 9.50 0.70
C LEU A 162 -2.47 10.95 1.11
N TYR A 163 -3.42 11.57 1.81
CA TYR A 163 -3.27 12.93 2.35
C TYR A 163 -2.00 13.06 3.21
N LYS A 164 -1.79 12.09 4.12
CA LYS A 164 -0.63 12.10 5.02
C LYS A 164 0.69 11.94 4.26
N ILE A 165 0.72 11.07 3.22
CA ILE A 165 1.90 10.88 2.36
C ILE A 165 2.23 12.17 1.60
N ILE A 166 1.22 12.80 0.99
CA ILE A 166 1.40 14.03 0.19
C ILE A 166 1.88 15.18 1.08
N LEU A 167 1.36 15.29 2.29
CA LEU A 167 1.80 16.34 3.22
C LEU A 167 3.21 16.10 3.77
N ALA A 168 3.67 14.85 3.79
CA ALA A 168 5.01 14.52 4.27
C ALA A 168 6.11 14.85 3.26
N SER A 169 5.81 14.82 1.94
CA SER A 169 6.79 14.90 0.83
C SER A 169 6.67 16.17 -0.02
#